data_d619798b577bfa7855e9663ae0462aa9
#
_entry.id   d619798b577bfa7855e9663ae0462aa9
#
_cell.length_a   1.000
_cell.length_b   1.000
_cell.length_c   1.000
_cell.angle_alpha   90.00
_cell.angle_beta   90.00
_cell.angle_gamma   90.00
#
_symmetry.space_group_name_H-M   'P 1'
#
loop_
_entity.id
_entity.type
_entity.pdbx_description
1 polymer ?
#
loop_
_entity_poly.entity_id
_entity_poly.type
_entity_poly.pdbx_seq_one_letter_code
_entity_poly.pdbx_strand_id
1 'polypeptide(L)'
;MYFQKNLENFGVILKGSSVAGLPKISDKFENCFIVNNIDKNKNNQESEYSIIAPYIKGKKVAHFVNRLQTAPLLREHYQELAIKNIQFTKLQLDPQLAYMKNVYESYGLECHMLPPELLEYNKYFADKYYLQPGDSNYSKKHPNTGVLSVIYAAHILKPKNLWIAGLDFYQSDYLFRRPWHNPLENQQLKMKNTDMVGHFVDIVKRNPDVNFKMMTNCNNLPEMENLEINLWK
;
A
#
# COMPACT_ATOMS: atom_id res chain seq x y z
N MET A 1 -15.20 -9.88 -1.80
CA MET A 1 -13.93 -9.58 -1.08
C MET A 1 -13.04 -10.80 -1.13
N TYR A 2 -11.78 -10.66 -1.57
CA TYR A 2 -10.88 -11.79 -1.83
C TYR A 2 -10.30 -12.42 -0.55
N PHE A 3 -9.97 -11.60 0.44
CA PHE A 3 -9.48 -12.07 1.74
C PHE A 3 -10.62 -12.21 2.75
N GLN A 4 -10.47 -13.18 3.65
CA GLN A 4 -11.35 -13.30 4.80
C GLN A 4 -11.07 -12.18 5.81
N LYS A 5 -12.06 -11.83 6.63
CA LYS A 5 -11.89 -10.97 7.79
C LYS A 5 -11.27 -11.76 8.95
N ASN A 6 -10.67 -11.05 9.90
CA ASN A 6 -10.13 -11.59 11.16
C ASN A 6 -9.06 -12.68 10.95
N LEU A 7 -8.20 -12.51 9.95
CA LEU A 7 -7.03 -13.36 9.77
C LEU A 7 -6.08 -13.21 10.95
N GLU A 8 -5.35 -14.26 11.31
CA GLU A 8 -4.30 -14.18 12.34
C GLU A 8 -3.20 -13.19 11.91
N ASN A 9 -2.73 -13.28 10.67
CA ASN A 9 -1.67 -12.43 10.13
C ASN A 9 -2.00 -11.95 8.71
N PHE A 10 -1.66 -10.68 8.42
CA PHE A 10 -1.78 -10.08 7.10
C PHE A 10 -0.60 -9.16 6.80
N GLY A 11 -0.08 -9.18 5.58
CA GLY A 11 1.03 -8.35 5.14
C GLY A 11 0.59 -7.17 4.26
N VAL A 12 1.25 -6.03 4.40
CA VAL A 12 1.17 -4.91 3.45
C VAL A 12 2.59 -4.52 3.04
N ILE A 13 2.90 -4.69 1.77
CA ILE A 13 4.25 -4.50 1.22
C ILE A 13 4.23 -3.30 0.28
N LEU A 14 5.00 -2.28 0.65
CA LEU A 14 5.12 -1.00 -0.05
C LEU A 14 6.53 -0.84 -0.65
N LYS A 15 6.88 0.38 -1.07
CA LYS A 15 8.09 0.67 -1.87
C LYS A 15 9.14 1.53 -1.18
N GLY A 16 8.88 2.03 0.03
CA GLY A 16 9.89 2.76 0.79
C GLY A 16 11.13 1.90 1.03
N SER A 17 12.28 2.52 1.26
CA SER A 17 13.55 1.81 1.37
C SER A 17 13.56 0.74 2.46
N SER A 18 12.73 0.89 3.50
CA SER A 18 12.56 -0.13 4.55
C SER A 18 11.96 -1.47 4.09
N VAL A 19 11.45 -1.55 2.84
CA VAL A 19 11.02 -2.84 2.26
C VAL A 19 12.19 -3.83 2.12
N ALA A 20 13.43 -3.35 2.13
CA ALA A 20 14.62 -4.21 2.22
C ALA A 20 14.63 -5.09 3.47
N GLY A 21 13.87 -4.72 4.50
CA GLY A 21 13.64 -5.55 5.70
C GLY A 21 12.61 -6.66 5.55
N LEU A 22 11.93 -6.76 4.41
CA LEU A 22 10.90 -7.77 4.15
C LEU A 22 11.34 -9.22 4.46
N PRO A 23 12.59 -9.63 4.19
CA PRO A 23 13.07 -10.97 4.57
C PRO A 23 12.88 -11.33 6.05
N LYS A 24 12.95 -10.33 6.94
CA LYS A 24 12.82 -10.55 8.40
C LYS A 24 11.39 -10.83 8.86
N ILE A 25 10.40 -10.47 8.05
CA ILE A 25 8.98 -10.56 8.43
C ILE A 25 8.13 -11.36 7.45
N SER A 26 8.68 -11.76 6.32
CA SER A 26 7.92 -12.41 5.25
C SER A 26 7.33 -13.77 5.64
N ASP A 27 7.96 -14.48 6.58
CA ASP A 27 7.50 -15.76 7.14
C ASP A 27 6.30 -15.60 8.11
N LYS A 28 5.97 -14.39 8.52
CA LYS A 28 4.93 -14.11 9.51
C LYS A 28 3.52 -14.08 8.93
N PHE A 29 3.35 -14.00 7.62
CA PHE A 29 2.04 -13.92 6.98
C PHE A 29 1.97 -14.72 5.68
N GLU A 30 0.78 -15.28 5.39
CA GLU A 30 0.48 -16.01 4.16
C GLU A 30 -0.40 -15.21 3.20
N ASN A 31 -1.00 -14.13 3.67
CA ASN A 31 -1.89 -13.28 2.90
C ASN A 31 -1.33 -11.86 2.89
N CYS A 32 -1.28 -11.21 1.72
CA CYS A 32 -0.77 -9.83 1.69
C CYS A 32 -1.32 -9.00 0.53
N PHE A 33 -1.23 -7.67 0.72
CA PHE A 33 -1.21 -6.70 -0.36
C PHE A 33 0.22 -6.41 -0.80
N ILE A 34 0.40 -6.30 -2.12
CA ILE A 34 1.53 -5.58 -2.70
C ILE A 34 0.99 -4.28 -3.29
N VAL A 35 1.66 -3.17 -3.03
CA VAL A 35 1.13 -1.84 -3.32
C VAL A 35 1.91 -1.16 -4.42
N ASN A 36 1.20 -0.67 -5.45
CA ASN A 36 1.78 -0.06 -6.64
C ASN A 36 2.68 -1.00 -7.46
N ASN A 37 3.43 -0.46 -8.43
CA ASN A 37 4.18 -1.27 -9.38
C ASN A 37 5.26 -2.12 -8.72
N ILE A 38 5.34 -3.36 -9.17
CA ILE A 38 6.51 -4.20 -9.00
C ILE A 38 7.19 -4.27 -10.37
N ASP A 39 8.12 -3.36 -10.63
CA ASP A 39 8.78 -3.31 -11.92
C ASP A 39 9.86 -4.38 -12.01
N LYS A 40 9.80 -5.21 -13.04
CA LYS A 40 10.88 -6.07 -13.46
C LYS A 40 11.81 -5.27 -14.37
N ASN A 41 13.06 -5.12 -13.97
CA ASN A 41 14.03 -4.45 -14.82
C ASN A 41 14.40 -5.36 -16.01
N LYS A 42 14.31 -4.83 -17.24
CA LYS A 42 14.60 -5.57 -18.47
C LYS A 42 16.07 -6.05 -18.55
N ASN A 43 16.96 -5.46 -17.76
CA ASN A 43 18.40 -5.68 -17.82
C ASN A 43 18.97 -6.54 -16.67
N ASN A 44 18.16 -7.37 -16.02
CA ASN A 44 18.56 -8.20 -14.86
C ASN A 44 19.20 -7.42 -13.69
N GLN A 45 19.00 -6.10 -13.62
CA GLN A 45 19.41 -5.30 -12.49
C GLN A 45 18.42 -5.49 -11.32
N GLU A 46 18.88 -5.23 -10.11
CA GLU A 46 18.00 -5.22 -8.94
C GLU A 46 16.78 -4.33 -9.17
N SER A 47 15.65 -4.80 -8.75
CA SER A 47 14.35 -4.14 -8.93
C SER A 47 13.44 -4.49 -7.76
N GLU A 48 12.34 -3.74 -7.61
CA GLU A 48 11.32 -4.10 -6.62
C GLU A 48 10.87 -5.55 -6.79
N TYR A 49 10.75 -6.01 -8.03
CA TYR A 49 10.40 -7.40 -8.33
C TYR A 49 11.41 -8.38 -7.74
N SER A 50 12.71 -8.18 -7.97
CA SER A 50 13.75 -9.09 -7.48
C SER A 50 13.82 -9.16 -5.95
N ILE A 51 13.49 -8.05 -5.28
CA ILE A 51 13.48 -7.99 -3.81
C ILE A 51 12.18 -8.59 -3.22
N ILE A 52 11.03 -8.34 -3.84
CA ILE A 52 9.73 -8.72 -3.27
C ILE A 52 9.31 -10.13 -3.70
N ALA A 53 9.53 -10.51 -4.96
CA ALA A 53 9.04 -11.75 -5.54
C ALA A 53 9.41 -13.02 -4.74
N PRO A 54 10.66 -13.19 -4.25
CA PRO A 54 11.04 -14.38 -3.48
C PRO A 54 10.20 -14.56 -2.20
N TYR A 55 9.72 -13.46 -1.61
CA TYR A 55 9.05 -13.44 -0.32
C TYR A 55 7.52 -13.47 -0.41
N ILE A 56 6.97 -13.32 -1.61
CA ILE A 56 5.51 -13.41 -1.84
C ILE A 56 5.11 -14.64 -2.64
N LYS A 57 6.08 -15.36 -3.24
CA LYS A 57 5.82 -16.59 -3.98
C LYS A 57 5.15 -17.63 -3.08
N GLY A 58 4.06 -18.20 -3.55
CA GLY A 58 3.28 -19.19 -2.80
C GLY A 58 2.27 -18.59 -1.81
N LYS A 59 2.30 -17.27 -1.60
CA LYS A 59 1.32 -16.58 -0.74
C LYS A 59 0.05 -16.21 -1.51
N LYS A 60 -1.02 -15.96 -0.77
CA LYS A 60 -2.26 -15.39 -1.31
C LYS A 60 -2.10 -13.87 -1.40
N VAL A 61 -1.90 -13.36 -2.61
CA VAL A 61 -1.55 -11.97 -2.88
C VAL A 61 -2.65 -11.26 -3.66
N ALA A 62 -2.98 -10.04 -3.25
CA ALA A 62 -3.70 -9.09 -4.10
C ALA A 62 -2.83 -7.86 -4.37
N HIS A 63 -2.86 -7.41 -5.63
CA HIS A 63 -2.12 -6.22 -6.03
C HIS A 63 -3.01 -4.98 -5.87
N PHE A 64 -2.59 -4.06 -5.02
CA PHE A 64 -3.30 -2.83 -4.69
C PHE A 64 -2.83 -1.70 -5.62
N VAL A 65 -3.70 -1.27 -6.54
CA VAL A 65 -3.32 -0.33 -7.63
C VAL A 65 -4.19 0.93 -7.65
N ASN A 66 -3.59 2.08 -7.90
CA ASN A 66 -4.29 3.36 -7.91
C ASN A 66 -4.59 3.92 -9.31
N ARG A 67 -3.84 3.56 -10.33
CA ARG A 67 -4.02 4.04 -11.71
C ARG A 67 -3.09 3.33 -12.71
N LEU A 68 -3.31 3.65 -13.99
CA LEU A 68 -2.58 3.17 -15.17
C LEU A 68 -1.06 3.45 -15.19
N GLN A 69 -0.44 3.93 -14.15
CA GLN A 69 1.02 4.16 -14.15
C GLN A 69 1.83 2.89 -14.30
N THR A 70 1.16 1.82 -14.16
CA THR A 70 1.64 0.55 -14.49
C THR A 70 1.30 0.31 -15.93
N ALA A 71 2.26 0.49 -16.81
CA ALA A 71 2.33 -0.48 -17.88
C ALA A 71 1.94 -1.81 -17.23
N PRO A 72 0.88 -2.47 -17.69
CA PRO A 72 0.39 -3.65 -16.99
C PRO A 72 1.60 -4.51 -16.71
N LEU A 73 1.82 -4.82 -15.46
CA LEU A 73 2.78 -5.82 -15.09
C LEU A 73 2.54 -6.92 -16.09
N LEU A 74 3.55 -7.27 -16.85
CA LEU A 74 3.38 -8.18 -17.95
C LEU A 74 2.58 -9.35 -17.42
N ARG A 75 1.61 -9.83 -18.16
CA ARG A 75 0.76 -10.99 -17.80
C ARG A 75 1.56 -12.09 -17.13
N GLU A 76 2.78 -12.32 -17.64
CA GLU A 76 3.75 -13.27 -17.14
C GLU A 76 4.13 -13.05 -15.67
N HIS A 77 4.25 -11.79 -15.21
CA HIS A 77 4.60 -11.51 -13.81
C HIS A 77 3.47 -11.92 -12.85
N TYR A 78 2.22 -11.68 -13.23
CA TYR A 78 1.08 -12.13 -12.44
C TYR A 78 1.00 -13.64 -12.39
N GLN A 79 1.29 -14.31 -13.51
CA GLN A 79 1.33 -15.78 -13.59
C GLN A 79 2.47 -16.35 -12.75
N GLU A 80 3.69 -15.79 -12.87
CA GLU A 80 4.89 -16.21 -12.13
C GLU A 80 4.70 -16.08 -10.61
N LEU A 81 4.06 -15.00 -10.15
CA LEU A 81 3.77 -14.75 -8.75
C LEU A 81 2.45 -15.34 -8.27
N ALA A 82 1.71 -16.02 -9.14
CA ALA A 82 0.38 -16.55 -8.88
C ALA A 82 -0.61 -15.52 -8.32
N ILE A 83 -0.44 -14.24 -8.69
CA ILE A 83 -1.36 -13.16 -8.31
C ILE A 83 -2.63 -13.31 -9.14
N LYS A 84 -3.77 -13.40 -8.49
CA LYS A 84 -5.07 -13.56 -9.14
C LYS A 84 -6.03 -12.38 -8.91
N ASN A 85 -5.66 -11.46 -8.03
CA ASN A 85 -6.56 -10.41 -7.60
C ASN A 85 -5.92 -9.03 -7.68
N ILE A 86 -6.69 -8.10 -8.23
CA ILE A 86 -6.40 -6.67 -8.29
C ILE A 86 -7.37 -5.94 -7.37
N GLN A 87 -6.85 -5.14 -6.46
CA GLN A 87 -7.62 -4.25 -5.61
C GLN A 87 -7.40 -2.81 -6.06
N PHE A 88 -8.42 -2.20 -6.63
CA PHE A 88 -8.37 -0.79 -7.02
C PHE A 88 -8.55 0.14 -5.80
N THR A 89 -7.98 1.34 -5.91
CA THR A 89 -8.08 2.38 -4.87
C THR A 89 -9.32 3.27 -5.02
N LYS A 90 -10.26 2.92 -5.87
CA LYS A 90 -11.47 3.68 -6.14
C LYS A 90 -12.72 2.89 -5.81
N LEU A 91 -13.78 3.62 -5.50
CA LEU A 91 -15.11 3.08 -5.21
C LEU A 91 -15.96 2.87 -6.46
N GLN A 92 -15.69 3.66 -7.51
CA GLN A 92 -16.45 3.64 -8.75
C GLN A 92 -15.54 3.54 -9.97
N LEU A 93 -16.03 2.91 -11.02
CA LEU A 93 -15.37 2.84 -12.30
C LEU A 93 -15.51 4.19 -13.03
N ASP A 94 -14.38 4.86 -13.26
CA ASP A 94 -14.28 5.87 -14.32
C ASP A 94 -13.81 5.21 -15.63
N PRO A 95 -13.88 5.91 -16.78
CA PRO A 95 -13.49 5.31 -18.08
C PRO A 95 -12.08 4.74 -18.10
N GLN A 96 -11.13 5.39 -17.42
CA GLN A 96 -9.76 4.94 -17.33
C GLN A 96 -9.65 3.63 -16.52
N LEU A 97 -10.36 3.56 -15.40
CA LEU A 97 -10.36 2.38 -14.55
C LEU A 97 -11.11 1.22 -15.20
N ALA A 98 -12.18 1.50 -15.97
CA ALA A 98 -12.89 0.50 -16.76
C ALA A 98 -11.96 -0.14 -17.81
N TYR A 99 -11.17 0.68 -18.51
CA TYR A 99 -10.15 0.17 -19.43
C TYR A 99 -9.13 -0.73 -18.71
N MET A 100 -8.59 -0.28 -17.59
CA MET A 100 -7.64 -1.08 -16.79
C MET A 100 -8.25 -2.39 -16.33
N LYS A 101 -9.48 -2.35 -15.83
CA LYS A 101 -10.21 -3.53 -15.41
C LYS A 101 -10.28 -4.55 -16.55
N ASN A 102 -10.67 -4.12 -17.73
CA ASN A 102 -10.74 -5.00 -18.91
C ASN A 102 -9.37 -5.62 -19.25
N VAL A 103 -8.29 -4.85 -19.16
CA VAL A 103 -6.93 -5.36 -19.39
C VAL A 103 -6.58 -6.44 -18.36
N TYR A 104 -6.79 -6.18 -17.06
CA TYR A 104 -6.48 -7.15 -16.02
C TYR A 104 -7.36 -8.41 -16.11
N GLU A 105 -8.64 -8.25 -16.40
CA GLU A 105 -9.55 -9.39 -16.62
C GLU A 105 -9.16 -10.23 -17.84
N SER A 106 -8.61 -9.61 -18.88
CA SER A 106 -8.06 -10.36 -20.04
C SER A 106 -6.84 -11.20 -19.67
N TYR A 107 -6.18 -10.90 -18.56
CA TYR A 107 -5.09 -11.71 -17.98
C TYR A 107 -5.59 -12.81 -17.05
N GLY A 108 -6.91 -12.93 -16.84
CA GLY A 108 -7.53 -13.86 -15.91
C GLY A 108 -7.48 -13.41 -14.46
N LEU A 109 -7.35 -12.10 -14.22
CA LEU A 109 -7.32 -11.52 -12.88
C LEU A 109 -8.70 -11.05 -12.46
N GLU A 110 -9.06 -11.26 -11.22
CA GLU A 110 -10.27 -10.70 -10.61
C GLU A 110 -10.01 -9.27 -10.14
N CYS A 111 -10.89 -8.35 -10.51
CA CYS A 111 -10.77 -6.93 -10.17
C CYS A 111 -11.81 -6.52 -9.12
N HIS A 112 -11.34 -5.94 -8.04
CA HIS A 112 -12.16 -5.49 -6.92
C HIS A 112 -12.07 -3.98 -6.72
N MET A 113 -13.21 -3.34 -6.50
CA MET A 113 -13.29 -1.93 -6.08
C MET A 113 -13.14 -1.82 -4.57
N LEU A 114 -12.84 -0.63 -4.07
CA LEU A 114 -12.87 -0.39 -2.62
C LEU A 114 -14.26 -0.67 -2.06
N PRO A 115 -14.36 -1.27 -0.88
CA PRO A 115 -15.64 -1.43 -0.23
C PRO A 115 -16.22 -0.07 0.18
N PRO A 116 -17.57 0.10 0.08
CA PRO A 116 -18.24 1.38 0.41
C PRO A 116 -17.97 1.89 1.83
N GLU A 117 -17.73 1.00 2.77
CA GLU A 117 -17.43 1.33 4.17
C GLU A 117 -16.18 2.21 4.33
N LEU A 118 -15.26 2.16 3.35
CA LEU A 118 -14.09 3.03 3.35
C LEU A 118 -14.38 4.47 2.91
N LEU A 119 -15.54 4.76 2.33
CA LEU A 119 -15.88 6.09 1.85
C LEU A 119 -15.99 7.09 3.02
N GLU A 120 -16.80 6.75 4.03
CA GLU A 120 -16.99 7.60 5.20
C GLU A 120 -15.72 7.72 6.02
N TYR A 121 -15.00 6.62 6.16
CA TYR A 121 -13.70 6.57 6.81
C TYR A 121 -12.70 7.53 6.12
N ASN A 122 -12.57 7.44 4.81
CA ASN A 122 -11.70 8.32 4.04
C ASN A 122 -12.13 9.78 4.09
N LYS A 123 -13.43 10.07 4.08
CA LYS A 123 -13.96 11.43 4.18
C LYS A 123 -13.54 12.11 5.47
N TYR A 124 -13.68 11.42 6.59
CA TYR A 124 -13.24 11.94 7.89
C TYR A 124 -11.75 12.29 7.89
N PHE A 125 -10.91 11.42 7.37
CA PHE A 125 -9.46 11.63 7.35
C PHE A 125 -9.03 12.67 6.32
N ALA A 126 -9.74 12.80 5.20
CA ALA A 126 -9.47 13.84 4.22
C ALA A 126 -9.63 15.23 4.86
N ASP A 127 -10.72 15.45 5.57
CA ASP A 127 -11.01 16.72 6.25
C ASP A 127 -9.98 17.04 7.34
N LYS A 128 -9.51 16.02 8.06
CA LYS A 128 -8.61 16.21 9.19
C LYS A 128 -7.13 16.39 8.79
N TYR A 129 -6.64 15.63 7.81
CA TYR A 129 -5.21 15.52 7.52
C TYR A 129 -4.78 16.07 6.17
N TYR A 130 -5.72 16.30 5.27
CA TYR A 130 -5.42 16.63 3.88
C TYR A 130 -6.04 17.96 3.41
N LEU A 131 -6.98 18.53 4.14
CA LEU A 131 -7.55 19.83 3.80
C LEU A 131 -6.69 20.99 4.29
N GLN A 132 -6.42 21.91 3.36
CA GLN A 132 -5.84 23.21 3.68
C GLN A 132 -6.96 24.24 3.82
N PRO A 133 -6.84 25.22 4.72
CA PRO A 133 -7.75 26.36 4.75
C PRO A 133 -7.85 27.03 3.37
N GLY A 134 -9.07 27.16 2.84
CA GLY A 134 -9.33 27.79 1.55
C GLY A 134 -9.17 26.91 0.30
N ASP A 135 -8.80 25.64 0.45
CA ASP A 135 -8.67 24.72 -0.69
C ASP A 135 -10.00 23.97 -0.94
N SER A 136 -10.71 24.38 -1.98
CA SER A 136 -12.01 23.81 -2.38
C SER A 136 -11.89 22.48 -3.16
N ASN A 137 -10.68 22.02 -3.47
CA ASN A 137 -10.47 20.88 -4.38
C ASN A 137 -10.39 19.55 -3.63
N TYR A 138 -11.53 19.08 -3.13
CA TYR A 138 -11.71 17.84 -2.39
C TYR A 138 -11.18 16.60 -3.13
N SER A 139 -11.22 16.62 -4.46
CA SER A 139 -10.83 15.46 -5.30
C SER A 139 -9.33 15.15 -5.28
N LYS A 140 -8.49 16.05 -4.77
CA LYS A 140 -7.01 15.89 -4.74
C LYS A 140 -6.46 15.41 -3.40
N LYS A 141 -7.31 15.25 -2.38
CA LYS A 141 -6.89 15.06 -1.00
C LYS A 141 -7.30 13.69 -0.48
N HIS A 142 -6.59 12.69 -0.96
CA HIS A 142 -6.76 11.31 -0.51
C HIS A 142 -5.47 10.82 0.15
N PRO A 143 -5.59 9.88 1.10
CA PRO A 143 -4.42 9.15 1.56
C PRO A 143 -3.67 8.60 0.34
N ASN A 144 -2.34 8.58 0.41
CA ASN A 144 -1.59 7.89 -0.63
C ASN A 144 -1.98 6.40 -0.65
N THR A 145 -1.68 5.73 -1.75
CA THR A 145 -2.07 4.34 -1.94
C THR A 145 -1.57 3.43 -0.82
N GLY A 146 -0.39 3.73 -0.26
CA GLY A 146 0.19 2.98 0.85
C GLY A 146 -0.66 3.09 2.12
N VAL A 147 -0.97 4.30 2.56
CA VAL A 147 -1.82 4.52 3.74
C VAL A 147 -3.22 3.94 3.52
N LEU A 148 -3.78 4.09 2.31
CA LEU A 148 -5.09 3.52 1.97
C LEU A 148 -5.12 1.99 2.06
N SER A 149 -4.04 1.32 1.64
CA SER A 149 -3.93 -0.15 1.76
C SER A 149 -3.85 -0.61 3.22
N VAL A 150 -3.20 0.18 4.08
CA VAL A 150 -3.18 -0.07 5.53
C VAL A 150 -4.56 0.14 6.15
N ILE A 151 -5.28 1.21 5.76
CA ILE A 151 -6.67 1.43 6.21
C ILE A 151 -7.55 0.23 5.82
N TYR A 152 -7.44 -0.23 4.58
CA TYR A 152 -8.21 -1.38 4.12
C TYR A 152 -7.88 -2.62 4.96
N ALA A 153 -6.61 -2.91 5.16
CA ALA A 153 -6.19 -4.07 5.94
C ALA A 153 -6.68 -3.96 7.40
N ALA A 154 -6.44 -2.83 8.06
CA ALA A 154 -6.77 -2.67 9.47
C ALA A 154 -8.28 -2.57 9.73
N HIS A 155 -9.01 -1.78 8.92
CA HIS A 155 -10.42 -1.46 9.18
C HIS A 155 -11.40 -2.46 8.56
N ILE A 156 -11.07 -3.02 7.39
CA ILE A 156 -11.95 -3.95 6.66
C ILE A 156 -11.59 -5.41 6.95
N LEU A 157 -10.32 -5.77 6.83
CA LEU A 157 -9.89 -7.17 7.05
C LEU A 157 -9.72 -7.49 8.53
N LYS A 158 -9.30 -6.52 9.34
CA LYS A 158 -9.12 -6.63 10.79
C LYS A 158 -8.29 -7.86 11.20
N PRO A 159 -7.06 -8.03 10.66
CA PRO A 159 -6.20 -9.11 11.10
C PRO A 159 -5.78 -8.89 12.56
N LYS A 160 -5.47 -9.96 13.28
CA LYS A 160 -4.91 -9.85 14.62
C LYS A 160 -3.54 -9.16 14.59
N ASN A 161 -2.69 -9.53 13.62
CA ASN A 161 -1.40 -8.90 13.40
C ASN A 161 -1.31 -8.37 11.96
N LEU A 162 -1.04 -7.09 11.82
CA LEU A 162 -0.83 -6.41 10.53
C LEU A 162 0.65 -6.08 10.37
N TRP A 163 1.32 -6.81 9.47
CA TRP A 163 2.73 -6.65 9.14
C TRP A 163 2.91 -5.67 7.99
N ILE A 164 3.69 -4.62 8.17
CA ILE A 164 3.87 -3.54 7.21
C ILE A 164 5.36 -3.38 6.89
N ALA A 165 5.73 -3.40 5.60
CA ALA A 165 7.07 -3.12 5.15
C ALA A 165 7.06 -2.03 4.06
N GLY A 166 7.98 -1.07 4.15
CA GLY A 166 8.15 -0.03 3.13
C GLY A 166 7.18 1.15 3.23
N LEU A 167 6.56 1.40 4.39
CA LEU A 167 5.79 2.61 4.67
C LEU A 167 6.66 3.60 5.45
N ASP A 168 7.42 4.42 4.74
CA ASP A 168 8.40 5.35 5.31
C ASP A 168 7.92 6.82 5.34
N PHE A 169 6.66 7.09 5.01
CA PHE A 169 6.03 8.43 5.03
C PHE A 169 6.84 9.52 4.32
N TYR A 170 7.58 9.16 3.27
CA TYR A 170 8.53 10.03 2.55
C TYR A 170 9.68 10.57 3.43
N GLN A 171 9.99 9.93 4.55
CA GLN A 171 11.21 10.22 5.33
C GLN A 171 12.45 9.55 4.72
N SER A 172 12.26 8.54 3.89
CA SER A 172 13.28 7.94 3.04
C SER A 172 12.79 7.85 1.60
N ASP A 173 13.73 7.70 0.66
CA ASP A 173 13.39 7.49 -0.76
C ASP A 173 12.80 6.08 -0.99
N TYR A 174 12.34 5.82 -2.21
CA TYR A 174 12.02 4.46 -2.65
C TYR A 174 13.28 3.60 -2.67
N LEU A 175 13.13 2.31 -2.40
CA LEU A 175 14.26 1.37 -2.47
C LEU A 175 14.90 1.39 -3.86
N PHE A 176 14.08 1.46 -4.91
CA PHE A 176 14.54 1.65 -6.29
C PHE A 176 13.92 2.90 -6.88
N ARG A 177 14.75 3.91 -7.07
CA ARG A 177 14.35 5.13 -7.72
C ARG A 177 14.39 4.96 -9.24
N ARG A 178 13.35 5.40 -9.91
CA ARG A 178 13.25 5.42 -11.38
C ARG A 178 13.36 6.86 -11.91
N PRO A 179 13.83 7.05 -13.15
CA PRO A 179 13.94 8.40 -13.75
C PRO A 179 12.62 9.19 -13.77
N TRP A 180 11.48 8.49 -13.82
CA TRP A 180 10.15 9.11 -13.80
C TRP A 180 9.59 9.34 -12.39
N HIS A 181 10.26 8.88 -11.33
CA HIS A 181 9.87 9.22 -9.97
C HIS A 181 10.20 10.69 -9.71
N ASN A 182 9.25 11.41 -9.12
CA ASN A 182 9.54 12.73 -8.62
C ASN A 182 10.66 12.66 -7.58
N PRO A 183 11.62 13.62 -7.59
CA PRO A 183 12.62 13.76 -6.52
C PRO A 183 11.98 13.71 -5.14
N LEU A 184 12.69 13.13 -4.16
CA LEU A 184 12.19 12.97 -2.79
C LEU A 184 11.78 14.35 -2.22
N GLU A 185 12.57 15.37 -2.46
CA GLU A 185 12.30 16.76 -2.04
C GLU A 185 10.99 17.29 -2.63
N ASN A 186 10.72 16.99 -3.90
CA ASN A 186 9.46 17.37 -4.55
C ASN A 186 8.26 16.60 -3.99
N GLN A 187 8.46 15.33 -3.60
CA GLN A 187 7.43 14.56 -2.94
C GLN A 187 7.16 15.08 -1.53
N GLN A 188 8.21 15.37 -0.77
CA GLN A 188 8.11 15.96 0.55
C GLN A 188 7.44 17.34 0.50
N LEU A 189 7.76 18.16 -0.51
CA LEU A 189 7.12 19.45 -0.71
C LEU A 189 5.63 19.32 -1.02
N LYS A 190 5.23 18.36 -1.87
CA LYS A 190 3.81 18.07 -2.14
C LYS A 190 3.07 17.58 -0.90
N MET A 191 3.78 16.87 -0.01
CA MET A 191 3.24 16.31 1.23
C MET A 191 3.38 17.25 2.43
N LYS A 192 4.02 18.43 2.26
CA LYS A 192 4.24 19.41 3.34
C LYS A 192 2.96 19.79 4.08
N ASN A 193 1.84 19.75 3.38
CA ASN A 193 0.53 20.12 3.90
C ASN A 193 -0.33 18.90 4.26
N THR A 194 0.28 17.70 4.35
CA THR A 194 -0.42 16.48 4.73
C THR A 194 0.25 15.84 5.93
N ASP A 195 -0.51 15.55 6.96
CA ASP A 195 -0.02 14.85 8.14
C ASP A 195 -0.29 13.35 8.01
N MET A 196 0.50 12.66 7.18
CA MET A 196 0.34 11.21 6.99
C MET A 196 0.74 10.40 8.21
N VAL A 197 1.68 10.88 9.01
CA VAL A 197 2.06 10.23 10.28
C VAL A 197 0.91 10.33 11.27
N GLY A 198 0.35 11.52 11.47
CA GLY A 198 -0.83 11.71 12.32
C GLY A 198 -2.03 10.90 11.84
N HIS A 199 -2.23 10.80 10.51
CA HIS A 199 -3.25 9.93 9.94
C HIS A 199 -3.01 8.45 10.29
N PHE A 200 -1.79 7.96 10.13
CA PHE A 200 -1.45 6.58 10.48
C PHE A 200 -1.65 6.32 11.99
N VAL A 201 -1.24 7.25 12.84
CA VAL A 201 -1.46 7.16 14.30
C VAL A 201 -2.95 7.07 14.64
N ASP A 202 -3.81 7.83 13.95
CA ASP A 202 -5.27 7.73 14.14
C ASP A 202 -5.81 6.37 13.65
N ILE A 203 -5.26 5.82 12.57
CA ILE A 203 -5.63 4.46 12.10
C ILE A 203 -5.30 3.43 13.19
N VAL A 204 -4.12 3.50 13.80
CA VAL A 204 -3.71 2.60 14.89
C VAL A 204 -4.66 2.73 16.07
N LYS A 205 -4.96 3.96 16.52
CA LYS A 205 -5.88 4.22 17.65
C LYS A 205 -7.30 3.71 17.42
N ARG A 206 -7.79 3.77 16.18
CA ARG A 206 -9.16 3.34 15.82
C ARG A 206 -9.31 1.85 15.60
N ASN A 207 -8.22 1.12 15.60
CA ASN A 207 -8.20 -0.33 15.44
C ASN A 207 -7.42 -0.97 16.60
N PRO A 208 -7.89 -0.84 17.85
CA PRO A 208 -7.16 -1.31 19.04
C PRO A 208 -6.97 -2.83 19.08
N ASP A 209 -7.84 -3.58 18.38
CA ASP A 209 -7.77 -5.04 18.30
C ASP A 209 -6.77 -5.54 17.24
N VAL A 210 -6.14 -4.63 16.49
CA VAL A 210 -5.12 -4.94 15.48
C VAL A 210 -3.74 -4.59 16.03
N ASN A 211 -2.84 -5.56 16.08
CA ASN A 211 -1.44 -5.33 16.40
C ASN A 211 -0.68 -4.94 15.13
N PHE A 212 -0.25 -3.68 15.05
CA PHE A 212 0.53 -3.17 13.94
C PHE A 212 2.01 -3.46 14.17
N LYS A 213 2.65 -4.10 13.20
CA LYS A 213 4.07 -4.46 13.23
C LYS A 213 4.76 -3.89 12.01
N MET A 214 5.55 -2.85 12.21
CA MET A 214 6.15 -2.09 11.12
C MET A 214 7.63 -2.32 10.97
N MET A 215 8.06 -2.55 9.73
CA MET A 215 9.43 -2.34 9.27
C MET A 215 9.46 -1.00 8.53
N THR A 216 10.09 0.02 9.11
CA THR A 216 10.06 1.40 8.60
C THR A 216 11.35 2.17 8.89
N ASN A 217 11.61 3.22 8.10
CA ASN A 217 12.65 4.23 8.37
C ASN A 217 12.07 5.49 9.04
N CYS A 218 10.77 5.49 9.35
CA CYS A 218 10.13 6.57 10.06
C CYS A 218 10.51 6.54 11.54
N ASN A 219 11.14 7.60 12.03
CA ASN A 219 11.65 7.69 13.40
C ASN A 219 10.81 8.56 14.34
N ASN A 220 9.73 9.15 13.84
CA ASN A 220 8.85 10.05 14.59
C ASN A 220 7.46 9.46 14.86
N LEU A 221 7.32 8.15 14.81
CA LEU A 221 6.10 7.47 15.25
C LEU A 221 6.08 7.40 16.78
N PRO A 222 4.93 7.69 17.42
CA PRO A 222 4.81 7.59 18.86
C PRO A 222 4.79 6.13 19.34
N GLU A 223 5.20 5.91 20.58
CA GLU A 223 4.96 4.64 21.26
C GLU A 223 3.47 4.42 21.50
N MET A 224 2.98 3.24 21.15
CA MET A 224 1.57 2.85 21.32
C MET A 224 1.50 1.37 21.66
N GLU A 225 0.53 0.98 22.48
CA GLU A 225 0.37 -0.39 22.97
C GLU A 225 0.23 -1.42 21.84
N ASN A 226 -0.49 -1.07 20.77
CA ASN A 226 -0.73 -1.95 19.63
C ASN A 226 0.13 -1.60 18.40
N LEU A 227 1.28 -0.91 18.57
CA LEU A 227 2.22 -0.56 17.51
C LEU A 227 3.65 -0.96 17.87
N GLU A 228 4.17 -1.95 17.19
CA GLU A 228 5.57 -2.37 17.25
C GLU A 228 6.34 -1.80 16.05
N ILE A 229 7.43 -1.08 16.32
CA ILE A 229 8.25 -0.43 15.31
C ILE A 229 9.63 -1.07 15.27
N ASN A 230 9.98 -1.60 14.12
CA ASN A 230 11.31 -2.11 13.81
C ASN A 230 11.98 -1.16 12.82
N LEU A 231 12.93 -0.35 13.29
CA LEU A 231 13.66 0.56 12.41
C LEU A 231 14.60 -0.24 11.50
N TRP A 232 14.49 0.02 10.20
CA TRP A 232 15.42 -0.48 9.20
C TRP A 232 16.52 0.56 9.01
N LYS A 233 17.72 0.24 9.51
CA LYS A 233 18.93 1.07 9.34
C LYS A 233 19.78 0.51 8.23
#